data_9ad4d942fd705340b381ed23b6ef68ea
#
_entry.id   9ad4d942fd705340b381ed23b6ef68ea
#
_cell.length_a   1.000
_cell.length_b   1.000
_cell.length_c   1.000
_cell.angle_alpha   90.00
_cell.angle_beta   90.00
_cell.angle_gamma   90.00
#
_symmetry.space_group_name_H-M   'P 1'
#
loop_
_entity.id
_entity.type
_entity.pdbx_description
1 polymer ?
#
loop_
_entity_poly.entity_id
_entity_poly.type
_entity_poly.pdbx_seq_one_letter_code
_entity_poly.pdbx_strand_id
1 'polypeptide(L)'
;MKSYINFADQFVVWVGRAFAWCVFVLTAAVMYEVIMRYFFNAPTLWAFDFTIQMYGALIMMGGASAISTKSHVRADMYYNKLSERGQGILDLFLYIIFYVPGVFALTYAGYFYAEKAWIIHETSWNSPAQIQIYFSKSLIPLAGLLLVIIGISEIFRCIICIKEGKWPERINDVEETEKMILRKIQKGESVKGLV
;
A
#
# COMPACT_ATOMS: atom_id res chain seq x y z
N MET A 1 17.56 -11.49 -10.03
CA MET A 1 16.79 -10.23 -10.00
C MET A 1 15.32 -10.47 -10.30
N LYS A 2 14.94 -11.04 -11.46
CA LYS A 2 13.51 -11.30 -11.81
C LYS A 2 12.76 -12.15 -10.76
N SER A 3 13.42 -13.16 -10.18
CA SER A 3 12.81 -14.02 -9.14
C SER A 3 12.50 -13.24 -7.84
N TYR A 4 13.40 -12.35 -7.40
CA TYR A 4 13.16 -11.50 -6.23
C TYR A 4 12.00 -10.54 -6.47
N ILE A 5 11.95 -9.91 -7.65
CA ILE A 5 10.87 -8.99 -8.04
C ILE A 5 9.52 -9.68 -7.91
N ASN A 6 9.39 -10.87 -8.50
CA ASN A 6 8.13 -11.63 -8.47
C ASN A 6 7.73 -12.05 -7.05
N PHE A 7 8.70 -12.47 -6.25
CA PHE A 7 8.43 -12.83 -4.85
C PHE A 7 8.00 -11.61 -4.02
N ALA A 8 8.73 -10.49 -4.12
CA ALA A 8 8.40 -9.26 -3.40
C ALA A 8 7.01 -8.73 -3.76
N ASP A 9 6.68 -8.71 -5.06
CA ASP A 9 5.37 -8.28 -5.53
C ASP A 9 4.24 -9.18 -4.99
N GLN A 10 4.39 -10.50 -5.14
CA GLN A 10 3.37 -11.44 -4.66
C GLN A 10 3.17 -11.34 -3.14
N PHE A 11 4.27 -11.24 -2.39
CA PHE A 11 4.21 -11.12 -0.94
C PHE A 11 3.50 -9.85 -0.50
N VAL A 12 3.89 -8.70 -1.06
CA VAL A 12 3.31 -7.40 -0.70
C VAL A 12 1.84 -7.31 -1.13
N VAL A 13 1.48 -7.83 -2.30
CA VAL A 13 0.09 -7.90 -2.75
C VAL A 13 -0.74 -8.83 -1.87
N TRP A 14 -0.18 -9.97 -1.44
CA TRP A 14 -0.86 -10.88 -0.52
C TRP A 14 -1.15 -10.21 0.83
N VAL A 15 -0.15 -9.51 1.40
CA VAL A 15 -0.34 -8.73 2.64
C VAL A 15 -1.42 -7.66 2.44
N GLY A 16 -1.36 -6.88 1.36
CA GLY A 16 -2.37 -5.88 1.05
C GLY A 16 -3.79 -6.45 0.95
N ARG A 17 -3.95 -7.60 0.30
CA ARG A 17 -5.24 -8.30 0.21
C ARG A 17 -5.73 -8.80 1.57
N ALA A 18 -4.84 -9.32 2.41
CA ALA A 18 -5.20 -9.75 3.76
C ALA A 18 -5.73 -8.58 4.60
N PHE A 19 -5.06 -7.43 4.56
CA PHE A 19 -5.50 -6.24 5.28
C PHE A 19 -6.70 -5.53 4.63
N ALA A 20 -6.99 -5.76 3.35
CA ALA A 20 -8.21 -5.25 2.72
C ALA A 20 -9.49 -5.75 3.43
N TRP A 21 -9.47 -6.92 4.06
CA TRP A 21 -10.58 -7.42 4.87
C TRP A 21 -10.91 -6.53 6.08
N CYS A 22 -9.96 -5.69 6.52
CA CYS A 22 -10.22 -4.69 7.56
C CYS A 22 -11.37 -3.73 7.18
N VAL A 23 -11.65 -3.53 5.88
CA VAL A 23 -12.80 -2.74 5.41
C VAL A 23 -14.12 -3.31 5.91
N PHE A 24 -14.30 -4.63 5.80
CA PHE A 24 -15.55 -5.27 6.24
C PHE A 24 -15.71 -5.19 7.75
N VAL A 25 -14.61 -5.42 8.49
CA VAL A 25 -14.61 -5.33 9.97
C VAL A 25 -14.89 -3.90 10.42
N LEU A 26 -14.25 -2.91 9.79
CA LEU A 26 -14.49 -1.49 10.03
C LEU A 26 -15.95 -1.12 9.76
N THR A 27 -16.49 -1.53 8.61
CA THR A 27 -17.87 -1.24 8.23
C THR A 27 -18.85 -1.84 9.23
N ALA A 28 -18.63 -3.09 9.65
CA ALA A 28 -19.46 -3.74 10.66
C ALA A 28 -19.41 -3.02 12.01
N ALA A 29 -18.22 -2.57 12.44
CA ALA A 29 -18.07 -1.81 13.69
C ALA A 29 -18.79 -0.46 13.64
N VAL A 30 -18.68 0.26 12.52
CA VAL A 30 -19.40 1.53 12.33
C VAL A 30 -20.91 1.33 12.29
N MET A 31 -21.39 0.31 11.58
CA MET A 31 -22.83 -0.03 11.55
C MET A 31 -23.35 -0.38 12.93
N TYR A 32 -22.60 -1.18 13.68
CA TYR A 32 -22.94 -1.52 15.06
C TYR A 32 -23.05 -0.25 15.94
N GLU A 33 -22.06 0.65 15.86
CA GLU A 33 -22.08 1.91 16.62
C GLU A 33 -23.30 2.77 16.26
N VAL A 34 -23.62 2.88 14.96
CA VAL A 34 -24.80 3.65 14.49
C VAL A 34 -26.08 3.06 15.06
N ILE A 35 -26.26 1.74 14.99
CA ILE A 35 -27.45 1.07 15.54
C ILE A 35 -27.55 1.29 17.05
N MET A 36 -26.48 1.06 17.80
CA MET A 36 -26.46 1.25 19.24
C MET A 36 -26.77 2.69 19.66
N ARG A 37 -26.23 3.66 18.93
CA ARG A 37 -26.40 5.09 19.21
C ARG A 37 -27.81 5.59 18.92
N TYR A 38 -28.37 5.24 17.74
CA TYR A 38 -29.64 5.82 17.27
C TYR A 38 -30.87 5.00 17.65
N PHE A 39 -30.77 3.66 17.70
CA PHE A 39 -31.93 2.82 18.05
C PHE A 39 -32.01 2.51 19.54
N PHE A 40 -30.86 2.30 20.18
CA PHE A 40 -30.81 1.90 21.60
C PHE A 40 -30.43 3.07 22.52
N ASN A 41 -30.08 4.23 21.96
CA ASN A 41 -29.59 5.39 22.72
C ASN A 41 -28.44 5.05 23.69
N ALA A 42 -27.61 4.07 23.33
CA ALA A 42 -26.52 3.52 24.10
C ALA A 42 -25.21 3.57 23.27
N PRO A 43 -24.59 4.76 23.11
CA PRO A 43 -23.36 4.91 22.34
C PRO A 43 -22.23 4.08 22.96
N THR A 44 -21.42 3.44 22.11
CA THR A 44 -20.28 2.64 22.56
C THR A 44 -19.06 3.52 22.81
N LEU A 45 -18.25 3.17 23.81
CA LEU A 45 -17.04 3.90 24.15
C LEU A 45 -15.82 3.47 23.30
N TRP A 46 -15.87 2.31 22.67
CA TRP A 46 -14.73 1.65 22.02
C TRP A 46 -14.75 1.71 20.49
N ALA A 47 -15.93 1.83 19.87
CA ALA A 47 -16.07 1.67 18.42
C ALA A 47 -15.25 2.70 17.62
N PHE A 48 -15.15 3.93 18.12
CA PHE A 48 -14.39 4.99 17.46
C PHE A 48 -12.90 4.62 17.37
N ASP A 49 -12.27 4.25 18.47
CA ASP A 49 -10.86 3.88 18.51
C ASP A 49 -10.56 2.64 17.68
N PHE A 50 -11.45 1.63 17.76
CA PHE A 50 -11.33 0.42 16.97
C PHE A 50 -11.40 0.72 15.47
N THR A 51 -12.31 1.59 15.05
CA THR A 51 -12.45 2.03 13.66
C THR A 51 -11.18 2.72 13.14
N ILE A 52 -10.62 3.65 13.94
CA ILE A 52 -9.36 4.33 13.57
C ILE A 52 -8.21 3.32 13.43
N GLN A 53 -8.11 2.34 14.32
CA GLN A 53 -7.06 1.33 14.25
C GLN A 53 -7.19 0.44 12.99
N MET A 54 -8.40 0.00 12.67
CA MET A 54 -8.67 -0.79 11.46
C MET A 54 -8.40 0.00 10.18
N TYR A 55 -8.80 1.27 10.17
CA TYR A 55 -8.53 2.18 9.06
C TYR A 55 -7.02 2.43 8.87
N GLY A 56 -6.30 2.68 9.96
CA GLY A 56 -4.85 2.83 9.95
C GLY A 56 -4.13 1.58 9.44
N ALA A 57 -4.56 0.40 9.89
CA ALA A 57 -4.02 -0.88 9.43
C ALA A 57 -4.23 -1.08 7.92
N LEU A 58 -5.44 -0.80 7.43
CA LEU A 58 -5.79 -0.90 6.02
C LEU A 58 -4.88 -0.01 5.15
N ILE A 59 -4.74 1.27 5.50
CA ILE A 59 -3.97 2.23 4.70
C ILE A 59 -2.48 1.92 4.75
N MET A 60 -1.93 1.67 5.94
CA MET A 60 -0.50 1.44 6.10
C MET A 60 -0.04 0.17 5.39
N MET A 61 -0.78 -0.92 5.55
CA MET A 61 -0.40 -2.21 4.94
C MET A 61 -0.79 -2.26 3.45
N GLY A 62 -1.85 -1.56 3.04
CA GLY A 62 -2.25 -1.43 1.64
C GLY A 62 -1.32 -0.55 0.81
N GLY A 63 -0.66 0.44 1.41
CA GLY A 63 0.20 1.40 0.71
C GLY A 63 1.34 0.75 -0.08
N ALA A 64 2.00 -0.25 0.49
CA ALA A 64 3.06 -0.99 -0.19
C ALA A 64 2.53 -1.78 -1.42
N SER A 65 1.33 -2.35 -1.33
CA SER A 65 0.71 -3.07 -2.45
C SER A 65 0.32 -2.13 -3.59
N ALA A 66 -0.06 -0.89 -3.28
CA ALA A 66 -0.37 0.13 -4.28
C ALA A 66 0.85 0.52 -5.13
N ILE A 67 2.06 0.51 -4.54
CA ILE A 67 3.31 0.72 -5.29
C ILE A 67 3.57 -0.46 -6.24
N SER A 68 3.40 -1.70 -5.75
CA SER A 68 3.61 -2.91 -6.55
C SER A 68 2.69 -2.98 -7.78
N THR A 69 1.44 -2.53 -7.64
CA THR A 69 0.41 -2.57 -8.71
C THR A 69 0.35 -1.30 -9.57
N LYS A 70 1.27 -0.34 -9.38
CA LYS A 70 1.23 0.98 -10.03
C LYS A 70 -0.09 1.74 -9.86
N SER A 71 -0.84 1.46 -8.80
CA SER A 71 -2.11 2.15 -8.52
C SER A 71 -1.91 3.60 -8.04
N HIS A 72 -0.67 4.05 -7.86
CA HIS A 72 -0.37 5.44 -7.55
C HIS A 72 -0.50 6.30 -8.80
N VAL A 73 -1.20 7.43 -8.67
CA VAL A 73 -1.30 8.45 -9.71
C VAL A 73 0.11 9.01 -9.99
N ARG A 74 0.54 8.92 -11.23
CA ARG A 74 1.81 9.50 -11.72
C ARG A 74 1.52 10.74 -12.55
N ALA A 75 2.48 11.65 -12.59
CA ALA A 75 2.42 12.83 -13.47
C ALA A 75 2.73 12.43 -14.92
N ASP A 76 1.83 11.73 -15.58
CA ASP A 76 2.05 11.09 -16.89
C ASP A 76 2.31 12.09 -18.03
N MET A 77 1.90 13.35 -17.86
CA MET A 77 1.98 14.38 -18.90
C MET A 77 3.41 14.64 -19.39
N TYR A 78 4.40 14.62 -18.49
CA TYR A 78 5.82 14.79 -18.85
C TYR A 78 6.55 13.45 -18.99
N TYR A 79 6.15 12.47 -18.19
CA TYR A 79 6.75 11.16 -18.12
C TYR A 79 6.62 10.39 -19.44
N ASN A 80 5.46 10.44 -20.08
CA ASN A 80 5.20 9.78 -21.38
C ASN A 80 5.97 10.39 -22.56
N LYS A 81 6.58 11.57 -22.41
CA LYS A 81 7.46 12.17 -23.43
C LYS A 81 8.88 11.61 -23.42
N LEU A 82 9.26 10.95 -22.33
CA LEU A 82 10.59 10.36 -22.19
C LEU A 82 10.62 8.95 -22.81
N SER A 83 11.79 8.58 -23.37
CA SER A 83 12.03 7.20 -23.76
C SER A 83 11.99 6.28 -22.54
N GLU A 84 11.69 4.99 -22.71
CA GLU A 84 11.62 4.02 -21.59
C GLU A 84 12.92 4.01 -20.75
N ARG A 85 14.08 4.15 -21.39
CA ARG A 85 15.35 4.31 -20.67
C ARG A 85 15.44 5.59 -19.87
N GLY A 86 14.92 6.71 -20.42
CA GLY A 86 14.88 8.00 -19.72
C GLY A 86 13.96 7.93 -18.50
N GLN A 87 12.81 7.27 -18.62
CA GLN A 87 11.91 6.99 -17.52
C GLN A 87 12.60 6.17 -16.43
N GLY A 88 13.30 5.09 -16.80
CA GLY A 88 14.05 4.26 -15.86
C GLY A 88 15.15 5.01 -15.11
N ILE A 89 15.87 5.92 -15.76
CA ILE A 89 16.90 6.75 -15.12
C ILE A 89 16.26 7.75 -14.14
N LEU A 90 15.20 8.42 -14.56
CA LEU A 90 14.48 9.38 -13.73
C LEU A 90 13.90 8.69 -12.47
N ASP A 91 13.23 7.56 -12.66
CA ASP A 91 12.66 6.79 -11.55
C ASP A 91 13.75 6.30 -10.60
N LEU A 92 14.87 5.77 -11.11
CA LEU A 92 16.01 5.34 -10.30
C LEU A 92 16.56 6.49 -9.44
N PHE A 93 16.73 7.66 -10.03
CA PHE A 93 17.20 8.85 -9.33
C PHE A 93 16.25 9.25 -8.20
N LEU A 94 14.94 9.29 -8.48
CA LEU A 94 13.92 9.62 -7.49
C LEU A 94 13.84 8.57 -6.38
N TYR A 95 13.95 7.28 -6.71
CA TYR A 95 13.99 6.22 -5.71
C TYR A 95 15.19 6.34 -4.77
N ILE A 96 16.38 6.61 -5.29
CA ILE A 96 17.58 6.70 -4.45
C ILE A 96 17.58 7.97 -3.59
N ILE A 97 17.18 9.12 -4.13
CA ILE A 97 17.30 10.42 -3.41
C ILE A 97 16.13 10.66 -2.46
N PHE A 98 14.91 10.29 -2.85
CA PHE A 98 13.72 10.62 -2.05
C PHE A 98 13.11 9.40 -1.37
N TYR A 99 12.93 8.31 -2.11
CA TYR A 99 12.22 7.13 -1.59
C TYR A 99 13.04 6.42 -0.52
N VAL A 100 14.28 6.06 -0.80
CA VAL A 100 15.14 5.31 0.13
C VAL A 100 15.34 6.07 1.45
N PRO A 101 15.74 7.35 1.46
CA PRO A 101 15.87 8.09 2.71
C PRO A 101 14.55 8.26 3.45
N GLY A 102 13.44 8.51 2.71
CA GLY A 102 12.12 8.67 3.29
C GLY A 102 11.62 7.39 3.96
N VAL A 103 11.74 6.25 3.30
CA VAL A 103 11.35 4.94 3.85
C VAL A 103 12.25 4.53 5.01
N PHE A 104 13.55 4.80 4.92
CA PHE A 104 14.48 4.57 6.02
C PHE A 104 14.11 5.40 7.25
N ALA A 105 13.87 6.69 7.08
CA ALA A 105 13.45 7.59 8.15
C ALA A 105 12.12 7.14 8.78
N LEU A 106 11.14 6.75 7.94
CA LEU A 106 9.85 6.22 8.41
C LEU A 106 10.03 4.96 9.25
N THR A 107 10.82 4.01 8.76
CA THR A 107 11.04 2.73 9.45
C THR A 107 11.79 2.94 10.76
N TYR A 108 12.85 3.76 10.73
CA TYR A 108 13.67 4.06 11.90
C TYR A 108 12.88 4.81 12.98
N ALA A 109 12.26 5.92 12.62
CA ALA A 109 11.44 6.70 13.55
C ALA A 109 10.22 5.91 14.04
N GLY A 110 9.59 5.13 13.13
CA GLY A 110 8.46 4.27 13.45
C GLY A 110 8.80 3.18 14.45
N TYR A 111 10.01 2.61 14.37
CA TYR A 111 10.48 1.63 15.35
C TYR A 111 10.54 2.21 16.76
N PHE A 112 11.22 3.33 16.96
CA PHE A 112 11.32 3.96 18.29
C PHE A 112 9.96 4.47 18.79
N TYR A 113 9.10 4.91 17.88
CA TYR A 113 7.75 5.33 18.24
C TYR A 113 6.90 4.15 18.75
N ALA A 114 6.99 3.00 18.09
CA ALA A 114 6.33 1.78 18.52
C ALA A 114 6.94 1.23 19.82
N GLU A 115 8.27 1.17 19.94
CA GLU A 115 8.99 0.72 21.14
C GLU A 115 8.55 1.52 22.37
N LYS A 116 8.54 2.85 22.27
CA LYS A 116 8.09 3.72 23.37
C LYS A 116 6.64 3.41 23.77
N ALA A 117 5.75 3.22 22.80
CA ALA A 117 4.35 2.89 23.07
C ALA A 117 4.18 1.54 23.80
N TRP A 118 5.04 0.55 23.48
CA TRP A 118 5.07 -0.73 24.18
C TRP A 118 5.56 -0.61 25.62
N ILE A 119 6.60 0.19 25.88
CA ILE A 119 7.17 0.40 27.22
C ILE A 119 6.15 1.01 28.16
N ILE A 120 5.36 2.00 27.69
CA ILE A 120 4.39 2.71 28.51
C ILE A 120 2.99 2.08 28.46
N HIS A 121 2.80 0.96 27.74
CA HIS A 121 1.48 0.35 27.48
C HIS A 121 0.44 1.38 27.06
N GLU A 122 0.76 2.15 26.03
CA GLU A 122 0.01 3.34 25.62
C GLU A 122 -1.43 3.00 25.23
N THR A 123 -2.36 3.73 25.81
CA THR A 123 -3.80 3.63 25.55
C THR A 123 -4.32 4.85 24.80
N SER A 124 -5.49 4.73 24.17
CA SER A 124 -6.12 5.79 23.42
C SER A 124 -6.55 6.95 24.32
N TRP A 125 -6.31 8.16 23.82
CA TRP A 125 -6.78 9.41 24.46
C TRP A 125 -8.17 9.82 23.97
N ASN A 126 -8.65 9.18 22.88
CA ASN A 126 -9.86 9.63 22.20
C ASN A 126 -11.13 9.12 22.89
N SER A 127 -11.04 8.06 23.68
CA SER A 127 -12.21 7.49 24.34
C SER A 127 -11.93 7.04 25.77
N PRO A 128 -12.96 7.07 26.63
CA PRO A 128 -12.85 6.57 28.01
C PRO A 128 -12.57 5.07 28.11
N ALA A 129 -12.73 4.31 27.01
CA ALA A 129 -12.47 2.86 26.98
C ALA A 129 -10.98 2.51 27.10
N GLN A 130 -10.07 3.50 26.93
CA GLN A 130 -8.62 3.34 27.04
C GLN A 130 -8.10 2.14 26.26
N ILE A 131 -8.54 1.98 24.99
CA ILE A 131 -8.11 0.88 24.13
C ILE A 131 -6.61 0.99 23.86
N GLN A 132 -5.94 -0.14 23.89
CA GLN A 132 -4.51 -0.25 23.63
C GLN A 132 -4.17 0.13 22.18
N ILE A 133 -3.28 1.11 21.98
CA ILE A 133 -2.87 1.61 20.66
C ILE A 133 -1.47 1.18 20.25
N TYR A 134 -0.68 0.59 21.15
CA TYR A 134 0.69 0.17 20.84
C TYR A 134 0.74 -0.93 19.76
N PHE A 135 -0.30 -1.77 19.61
CA PHE A 135 -0.42 -2.70 18.50
C PHE A 135 -0.51 -1.99 17.16
N SER A 136 -1.35 -0.96 17.06
CA SER A 136 -1.51 -0.17 15.83
C SER A 136 -0.24 0.62 15.48
N LYS A 137 0.48 1.12 16.49
CA LYS A 137 1.77 1.78 16.29
C LYS A 137 2.85 0.83 15.77
N SER A 138 2.79 -0.46 16.10
CA SER A 138 3.68 -1.48 15.56
C SER A 138 3.50 -1.70 14.05
N LEU A 139 2.35 -1.33 13.49
CA LEU A 139 2.14 -1.39 12.03
C LEU A 139 2.99 -0.38 11.26
N ILE A 140 3.43 0.72 11.91
CA ILE A 140 4.25 1.76 11.26
C ILE A 140 5.62 1.18 10.81
N PRO A 141 6.45 0.61 11.70
CA PRO A 141 7.71 0.01 11.27
C PRO A 141 7.49 -1.20 10.37
N LEU A 142 6.40 -1.96 10.55
CA LEU A 142 6.07 -3.10 9.71
C LEU A 142 5.72 -2.65 8.27
N ALA A 143 4.93 -1.60 8.11
CA ALA A 143 4.66 -0.96 6.82
C ALA A 143 5.95 -0.42 6.19
N GLY A 144 6.83 0.20 6.99
CA GLY A 144 8.15 0.63 6.56
C GLY A 144 8.99 -0.53 5.98
N LEU A 145 8.99 -1.69 6.62
CA LEU A 145 9.69 -2.88 6.11
C LEU A 145 9.09 -3.38 4.79
N LEU A 146 7.76 -3.38 4.63
CA LEU A 146 7.12 -3.71 3.36
C LEU A 146 7.51 -2.73 2.26
N LEU A 147 7.57 -1.43 2.58
CA LEU A 147 8.05 -0.41 1.65
C LEU A 147 9.52 -0.61 1.28
N VAL A 148 10.39 -1.02 2.20
CA VAL A 148 11.79 -1.39 1.87
C VAL A 148 11.82 -2.55 0.88
N ILE A 149 11.05 -3.61 1.13
CA ILE A 149 11.02 -4.80 0.25
C ILE A 149 10.59 -4.42 -1.17
N ILE A 150 9.49 -3.66 -1.31
CA ILE A 150 9.02 -3.25 -2.63
C ILE A 150 9.93 -2.20 -3.28
N GLY A 151 10.53 -1.31 -2.50
CA GLY A 151 11.47 -0.31 -2.99
C GLY A 151 12.72 -0.93 -3.64
N ILE A 152 13.27 -1.98 -3.04
CA ILE A 152 14.37 -2.75 -3.64
C ILE A 152 13.91 -3.39 -4.96
N SER A 153 12.68 -3.93 -5.01
CA SER A 153 12.09 -4.48 -6.23
C SER A 153 11.99 -3.44 -7.34
N GLU A 154 11.52 -2.24 -7.03
CA GLU A 154 11.41 -1.14 -7.99
C GLU A 154 12.77 -0.65 -8.49
N ILE A 155 13.77 -0.55 -7.63
CA ILE A 155 15.15 -0.23 -8.03
C ILE A 155 15.68 -1.29 -9.02
N PHE A 156 15.45 -2.58 -8.78
CA PHE A 156 15.85 -3.63 -9.72
C PHE A 156 15.10 -3.52 -11.05
N ARG A 157 13.81 -3.14 -11.05
CA ARG A 157 13.03 -2.88 -12.27
C ARG A 157 13.62 -1.73 -13.07
N CYS A 158 13.96 -0.61 -12.42
CA CYS A 158 14.61 0.52 -13.06
C CYS A 158 15.95 0.11 -13.73
N ILE A 159 16.78 -0.68 -13.04
CA ILE A 159 18.06 -1.16 -13.56
C ILE A 159 17.85 -2.08 -14.79
N ILE A 160 16.86 -2.96 -14.75
CA ILE A 160 16.51 -3.83 -15.89
C ILE A 160 16.02 -2.98 -17.07
N CYS A 161 15.14 -2.00 -16.82
CA CYS A 161 14.62 -1.10 -17.85
C CYS A 161 15.75 -0.30 -18.54
N ILE A 162 16.72 0.20 -17.77
CA ILE A 162 17.87 0.93 -18.34
C ILE A 162 18.73 0.01 -19.22
N LYS A 163 18.93 -1.25 -18.83
CA LYS A 163 19.75 -2.23 -19.58
C LYS A 163 19.03 -2.76 -20.82
N GLU A 164 17.79 -3.24 -20.64
CA GLU A 164 17.03 -3.91 -21.71
C GLU A 164 16.28 -2.90 -22.60
N GLY A 165 16.06 -1.65 -22.13
CA GLY A 165 15.33 -0.61 -22.86
C GLY A 165 13.82 -0.83 -22.88
N LYS A 166 13.30 -1.74 -22.05
CA LYS A 166 11.87 -2.04 -21.85
C LYS A 166 11.57 -2.31 -20.41
N TRP A 167 10.40 -1.88 -19.94
CA TRP A 167 9.94 -2.19 -18.60
C TRP A 167 9.63 -3.69 -18.45
N PRO A 168 10.09 -4.34 -17.35
CA PRO A 168 9.68 -5.71 -17.07
C PRO A 168 8.18 -5.77 -16.76
N GLU A 169 7.52 -6.80 -17.26
CA GLU A 169 6.10 -7.04 -17.02
C GLU A 169 5.79 -7.20 -15.52
N ARG A 170 4.66 -6.65 -15.08
CA ARG A 170 4.15 -6.79 -13.71
C ARG A 170 3.05 -7.86 -13.68
N ILE A 171 3.00 -8.62 -12.60
CA ILE A 171 2.03 -9.73 -12.45
C ILE A 171 0.59 -9.21 -12.30
N ASN A 172 0.41 -8.01 -11.74
CA ASN A 172 -0.91 -7.41 -11.45
C ASN A 172 -0.92 -5.92 -11.83
N ASP A 173 -0.71 -5.58 -13.10
CA ASP A 173 -0.78 -4.18 -13.54
C ASP A 173 -2.25 -3.82 -13.84
N VAL A 174 -2.81 -2.87 -13.10
CA VAL A 174 -4.19 -2.40 -13.31
C VAL A 174 -4.33 -1.67 -14.65
N GLU A 175 -3.25 -0.99 -15.12
CA GLU A 175 -3.24 -0.35 -16.44
C GLU A 175 -3.25 -1.34 -17.61
N GLU A 176 -2.74 -2.56 -17.41
CA GLU A 176 -2.70 -3.54 -18.49
C GLU A 176 -4.08 -3.99 -18.94
N THR A 177 -5.09 -3.95 -18.07
CA THR A 177 -6.45 -4.37 -18.44
C THR A 177 -7.01 -3.43 -19.52
N GLU A 178 -6.84 -2.13 -19.37
CA GLU A 178 -7.27 -1.15 -20.37
C GLU A 178 -6.44 -1.26 -21.66
N LYS A 179 -5.13 -1.35 -21.54
CA LYS A 179 -4.23 -1.56 -22.69
C LYS A 179 -4.45 -2.89 -23.38
N MET A 180 -4.74 -3.97 -22.63
CA MET A 180 -5.12 -5.27 -23.21
C MET A 180 -6.43 -5.20 -23.94
N ILE A 181 -7.44 -4.51 -23.39
CA ILE A 181 -8.73 -4.30 -24.04
C ILE A 181 -8.52 -3.51 -25.35
N LEU A 182 -7.77 -2.41 -25.30
CA LEU A 182 -7.46 -1.61 -26.49
C LEU A 182 -6.69 -2.41 -27.55
N ARG A 183 -5.71 -3.21 -27.15
CA ARG A 183 -4.96 -4.10 -28.08
C ARG A 183 -5.85 -5.17 -28.71
N LYS A 184 -6.80 -5.76 -27.95
CA LYS A 184 -7.76 -6.73 -28.46
C LYS A 184 -8.75 -6.08 -29.42
N ILE A 185 -9.24 -4.88 -29.11
CA ILE A 185 -10.09 -4.10 -30.00
C ILE A 185 -9.36 -3.77 -31.30
N GLN A 186 -8.09 -3.36 -31.23
CA GLN A 186 -7.27 -3.09 -32.43
C GLN A 186 -7.00 -4.34 -33.26
N LYS A 187 -6.95 -5.53 -32.65
CA LYS A 187 -6.79 -6.81 -33.33
C LYS A 187 -8.11 -7.43 -33.82
N GLY A 188 -9.26 -6.79 -33.55
CA GLY A 188 -10.58 -7.32 -33.92
C GLY A 188 -11.00 -8.56 -33.13
N GLU A 189 -10.36 -8.84 -31.99
CA GLU A 189 -10.70 -9.98 -31.13
C GLU A 189 -11.85 -9.62 -30.17
N SER A 190 -12.77 -10.57 -29.99
CA SER A 190 -13.94 -10.40 -29.08
C SER A 190 -13.52 -10.17 -27.64
N VAL A 191 -14.01 -9.08 -27.03
CA VAL A 191 -13.77 -8.69 -25.63
C VAL A 191 -14.68 -9.47 -24.65
N LYS A 192 -15.43 -10.47 -25.11
CA LYS A 192 -16.32 -11.29 -24.26
C LYS A 192 -15.49 -12.12 -23.26
N GLY A 193 -15.53 -11.71 -21.98
CA GLY A 193 -14.97 -12.45 -20.84
C GLY A 193 -14.05 -11.67 -19.90
N LEU A 194 -13.99 -10.33 -20.00
CA LEU A 194 -13.13 -9.46 -19.14
C LEU A 194 -13.92 -8.41 -18.32
N VAL A 195 -15.25 -8.55 -18.24
CA VAL A 195 -16.12 -7.78 -17.33
C VAL A 195 -16.74 -8.72 -16.31
#